data_68bb946e3263ff072303693a4d05717b
#
_entry.id   68bb946e3263ff072303693a4d05717b
#
_cell.length_a   1.000
_cell.length_b   1.000
_cell.length_c   1.000
_cell.angle_alpha   90.00
_cell.angle_beta   90.00
_cell.angle_gamma   90.00
#
_symmetry.space_group_name_H-M   'P 1'
#
loop_
_entity.id
_entity.type
_entity.pdbx_description
1 polymer ?
#
loop_
_entity_poly.entity_id
_entity_poly.type
_entity_poly.pdbx_seq_one_letter_code
_entity_poly.pdbx_strand_id
1 'polypeptide(L)'
;ASYRRQRQMCIRDRDYALNSDKDISSMKTGGDYRWRRDGEAHMLNPFTISKLQQAVREEKYETYKSYAEKINKQSEQFMTIRGLLKFEEFDPISIEEVEPWTEIVKRFKTGAMSYGSISKEAHENLAVAMNRIGGKSNSGEGGEDSNRFKKLNNGDSKNSSIKQVASGRFGVSSNYLTNASEIQIKMAQGAKPGEGGQLPVSYTHLRAHETVVH
;
A
#
# COMPACT_ATOMS: atom_id res chain seq x y z
N ALA A 1 11.38 -7.26 13.63
CA ALA A 1 11.41 -5.86 14.13
C ALA A 1 12.54 -5.62 15.14
N SER A 2 12.83 -6.57 16.06
CA SER A 2 13.91 -6.40 17.04
C SER A 2 15.30 -6.36 16.40
N TYR A 3 15.55 -7.21 15.42
CA TYR A 3 16.84 -7.33 14.76
C TYR A 3 17.26 -6.04 14.01
N ARG A 4 16.31 -5.34 13.39
CA ARG A 4 16.57 -4.05 12.75
C ARG A 4 16.86 -2.93 13.75
N ARG A 5 16.19 -2.94 14.92
CA ARG A 5 16.45 -1.97 15.99
C ARG A 5 17.85 -2.17 16.58
N GLN A 6 18.23 -3.42 16.83
CA GLN A 6 19.54 -3.76 17.35
C GLN A 6 20.66 -3.36 16.39
N ARG A 7 20.48 -3.60 15.09
CA ARG A 7 21.44 -3.19 14.06
C ARG A 7 21.59 -1.68 13.95
N GLN A 8 20.52 -0.91 14.08
CA GLN A 8 20.57 0.56 14.10
C GLN A 8 21.25 1.09 15.39
N MET A 9 21.01 0.47 16.53
CA MET A 9 21.73 0.80 17.77
C MET A 9 23.22 0.55 17.60
N CYS A 10 23.63 -0.63 17.12
CA CYS A 10 25.04 -0.95 16.89
C CYS A 10 25.73 0.01 15.91
N ILE A 11 25.05 0.50 14.89
CA ILE A 11 25.59 1.49 13.97
C ILE A 11 25.81 2.82 14.69
N ARG A 12 24.84 3.30 15.47
CA ARG A 12 24.96 4.53 16.25
C ARG A 12 26.05 4.44 17.32
N ASP A 13 26.11 3.32 18.03
CA ASP A 13 27.13 3.08 19.06
C ASP A 13 28.53 3.03 18.45
N ARG A 14 28.66 2.46 17.26
CA ARG A 14 29.90 2.40 16.49
C ARG A 14 30.30 3.78 15.97
N ASP A 15 29.35 4.55 15.44
CA ASP A 15 29.60 5.93 15.01
C ASP A 15 29.97 6.82 16.18
N TYR A 16 29.36 6.60 17.34
CA TYR A 16 29.72 7.26 18.59
C TYR A 16 31.14 6.90 19.04
N ALA A 17 31.47 5.62 19.06
CA ALA A 17 32.78 5.14 19.46
C ALA A 17 33.91 5.61 18.52
N LEU A 18 33.63 5.71 17.23
CA LEU A 18 34.59 6.18 16.22
C LEU A 18 34.74 7.70 16.17
N ASN A 19 33.77 8.45 16.71
CA ASN A 19 33.71 9.89 16.70
C ASN A 19 33.66 10.49 18.12
N SER A 20 34.25 9.81 19.10
CA SER A 20 34.18 10.18 20.52
C SER A 20 34.72 11.58 20.85
N ASP A 21 35.49 12.16 19.96
CA ASP A 21 36.01 13.53 20.11
C ASP A 21 35.07 14.60 19.50
N LYS A 22 33.94 14.21 18.93
CA LYS A 22 32.92 15.12 18.38
C LYS A 22 31.78 15.27 19.37
N ASP A 23 31.41 16.51 19.59
CA ASP A 23 30.27 16.90 20.39
C ASP A 23 29.02 16.10 19.95
N ILE A 24 28.29 15.53 20.89
CA ILE A 24 27.05 14.74 20.65
C ILE A 24 26.03 15.54 19.80
N SER A 25 26.09 16.88 19.91
CA SER A 25 25.27 17.79 19.10
C SER A 25 25.56 17.70 17.58
N SER A 26 26.71 17.16 17.18
CA SER A 26 27.10 17.02 15.77
C SER A 26 26.70 15.72 15.11
N MET A 27 26.08 14.80 15.87
CA MET A 27 25.59 13.55 15.29
C MET A 27 24.38 13.80 14.39
N LYS A 28 24.41 13.24 13.19
CA LYS A 28 23.25 13.31 12.28
C LYS A 28 22.01 12.76 12.97
N THR A 29 20.93 13.51 12.90
CA THR A 29 19.64 13.13 13.50
C THR A 29 19.12 11.79 12.95
N GLY A 30 19.57 11.41 11.76
CA GLY A 30 19.01 10.28 11.01
C GLY A 30 17.63 10.64 10.48
N GLY A 31 16.86 9.63 10.14
CA GLY A 31 15.52 9.87 9.64
C GLY A 31 15.27 9.29 8.25
N ASP A 32 16.27 8.68 7.64
CA ASP A 32 16.22 8.14 6.27
C ASP A 32 15.09 7.11 6.10
N TYR A 33 14.84 6.31 7.14
CA TYR A 33 13.81 5.24 7.12
C TYR A 33 12.56 5.55 7.94
N ARG A 34 12.61 6.59 8.79
CA ARG A 34 11.50 7.00 9.66
C ARG A 34 11.58 8.49 9.91
N TRP A 35 10.41 9.12 9.93
CA TRP A 35 10.32 10.50 10.32
C TRP A 35 10.93 10.72 11.71
N ARG A 36 11.76 11.75 11.82
CA ARG A 36 12.30 12.27 13.08
C ARG A 36 12.21 13.78 13.05
N ARG A 37 12.02 14.38 14.23
CA ARG A 37 12.15 15.83 14.35
C ARG A 37 13.58 16.23 13.94
N ASP A 38 13.71 17.25 13.14
CA ASP A 38 14.97 17.76 12.62
C ASP A 38 15.77 16.76 11.75
N GLY A 39 15.12 15.70 11.30
CA GLY A 39 15.65 14.75 10.33
C GLY A 39 15.16 15.03 8.91
N GLU A 40 15.37 14.05 8.05
CA GLU A 40 14.90 14.11 6.67
C GLU A 40 13.37 14.26 6.58
N ALA A 41 12.93 15.04 5.60
CA ALA A 41 11.50 15.27 5.38
C ALA A 41 10.83 14.04 4.76
N HIS A 42 9.67 13.66 5.32
CA HIS A 42 8.88 12.54 4.83
C HIS A 42 7.47 13.01 4.45
N MET A 43 6.95 12.50 3.33
CA MET A 43 5.59 12.78 2.89
C MET A 43 4.56 12.30 3.93
N LEU A 44 4.78 11.11 4.49
CA LEU A 44 4.01 10.60 5.62
C LEU A 44 4.73 10.96 6.92
N ASN A 45 4.21 11.94 7.62
CA ASN A 45 4.72 12.45 8.89
C ASN A 45 3.59 12.59 9.92
N PRO A 46 3.87 12.86 11.18
CA PRO A 46 2.85 12.93 12.22
C PRO A 46 1.71 13.90 11.90
N PHE A 47 1.99 15.02 11.26
CA PHE A 47 0.96 15.99 10.89
C PHE A 47 0.02 15.42 9.83
N THR A 48 0.55 14.89 8.73
CA THR A 48 -0.27 14.38 7.62
C THR A 48 -1.10 13.16 8.06
N ILE A 49 -0.49 12.26 8.84
CA ILE A 49 -1.19 11.09 9.38
C ILE A 49 -2.31 11.51 10.33
N SER A 50 -2.03 12.39 11.29
CA SER A 50 -3.03 12.83 12.26
C SER A 50 -4.19 13.58 11.61
N LYS A 51 -3.92 14.45 10.63
CA LYS A 51 -4.95 15.20 9.92
C LYS A 51 -5.85 14.29 9.09
N LEU A 52 -5.28 13.29 8.40
CA LEU A 52 -6.09 12.33 7.67
C LEU A 52 -6.98 11.51 8.60
N GLN A 53 -6.42 10.99 9.70
CA GLN A 53 -7.19 10.24 10.69
C GLN A 53 -8.29 11.08 11.34
N GLN A 54 -8.00 12.33 11.67
CA GLN A 54 -8.96 13.24 12.23
C GLN A 54 -10.11 13.53 11.25
N ALA A 55 -9.77 13.83 10.00
CA ALA A 55 -10.75 14.10 8.95
C ALA A 55 -11.74 12.95 8.77
N VAL A 56 -11.23 11.72 8.76
CA VAL A 56 -12.04 10.50 8.60
C VAL A 56 -12.90 10.22 9.84
N ARG A 57 -12.34 10.35 11.05
CA ARG A 57 -13.07 10.06 12.29
C ARG A 57 -14.18 11.08 12.62
N GLU A 58 -13.92 12.33 12.28
CA GLU A 58 -14.86 13.44 12.56
C GLU A 58 -15.74 13.77 11.35
N GLU A 59 -15.54 13.09 10.20
CA GLU A 59 -16.24 13.33 8.93
C GLU A 59 -16.16 14.79 8.48
N LYS A 60 -15.04 15.49 8.79
CA LYS A 60 -14.83 16.90 8.51
C LYS A 60 -14.03 17.12 7.21
N TYR A 61 -14.73 17.58 6.20
CA TYR A 61 -14.14 17.87 4.89
C TYR A 61 -13.08 18.98 4.93
N GLU A 62 -13.23 20.00 5.75
CA GLU A 62 -12.24 21.07 5.89
C GLU A 62 -10.92 20.56 6.46
N THR A 63 -10.97 19.59 7.38
CA THR A 63 -9.78 18.93 7.89
C THR A 63 -9.10 18.09 6.80
N TYR A 64 -9.90 17.44 5.94
CA TYR A 64 -9.37 16.74 4.78
C TYR A 64 -8.72 17.69 3.76
N LYS A 65 -9.31 18.85 3.49
CA LYS A 65 -8.69 19.87 2.61
C LYS A 65 -7.32 20.31 3.14
N SER A 66 -7.21 20.56 4.45
CA SER A 66 -5.94 20.91 5.09
C SER A 66 -4.87 19.80 4.93
N TYR A 67 -5.28 18.54 5.02
CA TYR A 67 -4.41 17.40 4.71
C TYR A 67 -3.99 17.40 3.23
N ALA A 68 -4.95 17.49 2.31
CA ALA A 68 -4.71 17.44 0.88
C ALA A 68 -3.77 18.58 0.41
N GLU A 69 -4.00 19.79 0.89
CA GLU A 69 -3.14 20.94 0.62
C GLU A 69 -1.69 20.68 1.07
N LYS A 70 -1.52 20.12 2.27
CA LYS A 70 -0.18 19.81 2.78
C LYS A 70 0.52 18.72 1.94
N ILE A 71 -0.22 17.69 1.53
CA ILE A 71 0.32 16.62 0.66
C ILE A 71 0.71 17.18 -0.71
N ASN A 72 -0.11 18.03 -1.30
CA ASN A 72 0.18 18.62 -2.62
C ASN A 72 1.42 19.54 -2.54
N LYS A 73 1.54 20.34 -1.50
CA LYS A 73 2.72 21.20 -1.29
C LYS A 73 4.00 20.44 -0.99
N GLN A 74 3.90 19.23 -0.42
CA GLN A 74 5.06 18.38 -0.21
C GLN A 74 5.73 17.93 -1.51
N SER A 75 4.95 17.79 -2.58
CA SER A 75 5.50 17.52 -3.91
C SER A 75 6.44 18.64 -4.39
N GLU A 76 6.12 19.88 -4.05
CA GLU A 76 6.96 21.06 -4.39
C GLU A 76 8.28 21.08 -3.61
N GLN A 77 8.38 20.33 -2.52
CA GLN A 77 9.59 20.21 -1.70
C GLN A 77 10.52 19.06 -2.15
N PHE A 78 10.32 18.56 -3.34
CA PHE A 78 11.12 17.50 -3.96
C PHE A 78 11.19 16.18 -3.17
N MET A 79 10.20 15.89 -2.36
CA MET A 79 10.12 14.63 -1.59
C MET A 79 9.81 13.41 -2.46
N THR A 80 9.33 13.62 -3.66
CA THR A 80 8.97 12.58 -4.63
C THR A 80 9.41 12.98 -6.03
N ILE A 81 9.67 11.98 -6.89
CA ILE A 81 9.93 12.22 -8.32
C ILE A 81 8.78 13.00 -8.98
N ARG A 82 7.54 12.77 -8.55
CA ARG A 82 6.37 13.52 -9.01
C ARG A 82 6.52 15.03 -8.78
N GLY A 83 7.15 15.45 -7.68
CA GLY A 83 7.39 16.86 -7.37
C GLY A 83 8.31 17.56 -8.37
N LEU A 84 9.05 16.83 -9.19
CA LEU A 84 9.89 17.36 -10.27
C LEU A 84 9.09 17.60 -11.57
N LEU A 85 7.85 17.12 -11.64
CA LEU A 85 7.00 17.24 -12.83
C LEU A 85 6.00 18.36 -12.63
N LYS A 86 5.71 19.07 -13.70
CA LYS A 86 4.62 20.06 -13.79
C LYS A 86 3.64 19.61 -14.84
N PHE A 87 2.36 19.93 -14.64
CA PHE A 87 1.39 19.83 -15.71
C PHE A 87 1.69 20.86 -16.78
N GLU A 88 1.57 20.47 -18.02
CA GLU A 88 1.57 21.40 -19.13
C GLU A 88 0.28 22.22 -19.09
N GLU A 89 0.40 23.50 -19.39
CA GLU A 89 -0.76 24.41 -19.42
C GLU A 89 -1.40 24.34 -20.79
N PHE A 90 -2.69 24.04 -20.82
CA PHE A 90 -3.52 24.02 -22.01
C PHE A 90 -4.68 24.98 -21.84
N ASP A 91 -5.31 25.36 -22.94
CA ASP A 91 -6.57 26.09 -22.91
C ASP A 91 -7.64 25.25 -22.18
N PRO A 92 -8.41 25.84 -21.26
CA PRO A 92 -9.42 25.12 -20.53
C PRO A 92 -10.53 24.62 -21.45
N ILE A 93 -10.97 23.39 -21.26
CA ILE A 93 -12.13 22.80 -21.92
C ILE A 93 -13.38 22.91 -21.04
N SER A 94 -14.56 22.75 -21.64
CA SER A 94 -15.81 22.71 -20.90
C SER A 94 -15.81 21.54 -19.91
N ILE A 95 -16.37 21.74 -18.70
CA ILE A 95 -16.49 20.68 -17.69
C ILE A 95 -17.31 19.48 -18.20
N GLU A 96 -18.23 19.72 -19.16
CA GLU A 96 -19.05 18.67 -19.76
C GLU A 96 -18.24 17.76 -20.71
N GLU A 97 -17.10 18.23 -21.21
CA GLU A 97 -16.18 17.47 -22.03
C GLU A 97 -15.17 16.67 -21.19
N VAL A 98 -15.08 16.96 -19.88
CA VAL A 98 -14.20 16.24 -18.96
C VAL A 98 -14.83 14.92 -18.58
N GLU A 99 -14.06 13.84 -18.67
CA GLU A 99 -14.51 12.51 -18.25
C GLU A 99 -14.97 12.53 -16.78
N PRO A 100 -16.20 12.10 -16.47
CA PRO A 100 -16.69 12.13 -15.09
C PRO A 100 -15.92 11.17 -14.20
N TRP A 101 -15.71 11.57 -12.95
CA TRP A 101 -14.96 10.77 -11.98
C TRP A 101 -15.50 9.34 -11.83
N THR A 102 -16.81 9.14 -12.00
CA THR A 102 -17.46 7.82 -11.94
C THR A 102 -16.96 6.86 -13.01
N GLU A 103 -16.55 7.37 -14.17
CA GLU A 103 -15.93 6.57 -15.23
C GLU A 103 -14.43 6.36 -14.94
N ILE A 104 -13.78 7.41 -14.43
CA ILE A 104 -12.35 7.34 -14.07
C ILE A 104 -12.10 6.25 -13.03
N VAL A 105 -12.90 6.20 -11.95
CA VAL A 105 -12.68 5.25 -10.85
C VAL A 105 -12.86 3.78 -11.24
N LYS A 106 -13.60 3.48 -12.31
CA LYS A 106 -13.72 2.11 -12.84
C LYS A 106 -12.37 1.50 -13.26
N ARG A 107 -11.40 2.33 -13.56
CA ARG A 107 -10.03 1.91 -13.91
C ARG A 107 -9.12 1.77 -12.70
N PHE A 108 -9.56 2.21 -11.52
CA PHE A 108 -8.76 2.15 -10.30
C PHE A 108 -8.93 0.81 -9.59
N LYS A 109 -7.80 0.30 -9.11
CA LYS A 109 -7.71 -0.97 -8.39
C LYS A 109 -6.92 -0.76 -7.10
N THR A 110 -7.31 -1.47 -6.04
CA THR A 110 -6.45 -1.50 -4.85
C THR A 110 -5.21 -2.35 -5.11
N GLY A 111 -4.16 -2.10 -4.34
CA GLY A 111 -3.06 -3.06 -4.24
C GLY A 111 -3.56 -4.42 -3.75
N ALA A 112 -2.86 -5.48 -4.14
CA ALA A 112 -3.14 -6.84 -3.70
C ALA A 112 -2.66 -7.03 -2.25
N MET A 113 -3.55 -6.84 -1.29
CA MET A 113 -3.27 -7.03 0.13
C MET A 113 -3.97 -8.30 0.61
N SER A 114 -3.18 -9.30 0.99
CA SER A 114 -3.70 -10.60 1.37
C SER A 114 -4.42 -10.58 2.71
N TYR A 115 -5.53 -11.31 2.79
CA TYR A 115 -6.12 -11.67 4.08
C TYR A 115 -5.09 -12.42 4.93
N GLY A 116 -4.85 -11.94 6.14
CA GLY A 116 -3.77 -12.41 7.01
C GLY A 116 -2.56 -11.46 7.07
N SER A 117 -2.29 -10.66 6.03
CA SER A 117 -1.32 -9.55 6.12
C SER A 117 -1.95 -8.28 6.67
N ILE A 118 -3.25 -8.11 6.48
CA ILE A 118 -4.09 -7.09 7.11
C ILE A 118 -5.25 -7.76 7.86
N SER A 119 -5.94 -7.02 8.73
CA SER A 119 -7.09 -7.57 9.45
C SER A 119 -8.26 -7.87 8.53
N LYS A 120 -9.15 -8.75 8.98
CA LYS A 120 -10.40 -9.09 8.26
C LYS A 120 -11.23 -7.84 7.97
N GLU A 121 -11.39 -6.99 8.97
CA GLU A 121 -12.17 -5.76 8.88
C GLU A 121 -11.60 -4.81 7.85
N ALA A 122 -10.28 -4.61 7.83
CA ALA A 122 -9.62 -3.75 6.86
C ALA A 122 -9.78 -4.30 5.44
N HIS A 123 -9.59 -5.61 5.27
CA HIS A 123 -9.74 -6.27 3.97
C HIS A 123 -11.18 -6.19 3.42
N GLU A 124 -12.17 -6.41 4.29
CA GLU A 124 -13.59 -6.30 3.92
C GLU A 124 -13.98 -4.85 3.62
N ASN A 125 -13.47 -3.90 4.43
CA ASN A 125 -13.76 -2.48 4.26
C ASN A 125 -13.23 -1.92 2.93
N LEU A 126 -12.04 -2.35 2.52
CA LEU A 126 -11.50 -2.01 1.20
C LEU A 126 -12.40 -2.51 0.06
N ALA A 127 -12.91 -3.73 0.18
CA ALA A 127 -13.83 -4.28 -0.82
C ALA A 127 -15.13 -3.49 -0.88
N VAL A 128 -15.73 -3.18 0.27
CA VAL A 128 -16.96 -2.38 0.34
C VAL A 128 -16.74 -0.98 -0.25
N ALA A 129 -15.65 -0.32 0.13
CA ALA A 129 -15.33 1.02 -0.36
C ALA A 129 -15.20 1.05 -1.89
N MET A 130 -14.43 0.13 -2.45
CA MET A 130 -14.24 0.06 -3.90
C MET A 130 -15.54 -0.31 -4.64
N ASN A 131 -16.31 -1.25 -4.11
CA ASN A 131 -17.59 -1.62 -4.71
C ASN A 131 -18.59 -0.45 -4.72
N ARG A 132 -18.60 0.39 -3.66
CA ARG A 132 -19.49 1.57 -3.59
C ARG A 132 -19.17 2.62 -4.65
N ILE A 133 -17.90 2.86 -4.91
CA ILE A 133 -17.46 3.86 -5.90
C ILE A 133 -17.36 3.32 -7.33
N GLY A 134 -17.53 2.00 -7.53
CA GLY A 134 -17.39 1.37 -8.85
C GLY A 134 -15.94 1.04 -9.25
N GLY A 135 -14.99 1.17 -8.33
CA GLY A 135 -13.62 0.68 -8.50
C GLY A 135 -13.49 -0.82 -8.22
N LYS A 136 -12.27 -1.32 -8.22
CA LYS A 136 -12.01 -2.76 -8.04
C LYS A 136 -11.07 -3.02 -6.86
N SER A 137 -11.49 -3.83 -5.91
CA SER A 137 -10.62 -4.34 -4.86
C SER A 137 -9.96 -5.65 -5.27
N ASN A 138 -8.73 -5.85 -4.83
CA ASN A 138 -7.98 -7.07 -5.06
C ASN A 138 -7.87 -7.88 -3.76
N SER A 139 -8.24 -9.15 -3.82
CA SER A 139 -8.22 -10.05 -2.66
C SER A 139 -6.82 -10.32 -2.09
N GLY A 140 -5.78 -10.09 -2.89
CA GLY A 140 -4.48 -10.70 -2.60
C GLY A 140 -4.53 -12.22 -2.69
N GLU A 141 -3.48 -12.89 -2.25
CA GLU A 141 -3.32 -14.35 -2.39
C GLU A 141 -3.85 -15.17 -1.20
N GLY A 142 -4.40 -14.51 -0.19
CA GLY A 142 -4.88 -15.17 1.04
C GLY A 142 -6.25 -15.82 0.96
N GLY A 143 -6.92 -15.74 -0.19
CA GLY A 143 -8.30 -16.20 -0.36
C GLY A 143 -9.32 -15.27 0.28
N GLU A 144 -10.56 -15.66 0.28
CA GLU A 144 -11.69 -14.96 0.88
C GLU A 144 -12.69 -15.94 1.50
N ASP A 145 -13.29 -15.54 2.62
CA ASP A 145 -14.39 -16.27 3.22
C ASP A 145 -15.62 -16.24 2.28
N SER A 146 -16.24 -17.40 2.06
CA SER A 146 -17.42 -17.56 1.19
C SER A 146 -18.61 -16.69 1.60
N ASN A 147 -18.73 -16.36 2.87
CA ASN A 147 -19.78 -15.47 3.37
C ASN A 147 -19.68 -14.04 2.76
N ARG A 148 -18.53 -13.64 2.27
CA ARG A 148 -18.31 -12.34 1.63
C ARG A 148 -18.92 -12.21 0.24
N PHE A 149 -19.23 -13.35 -0.40
CA PHE A 149 -19.79 -13.36 -1.76
C PHE A 149 -21.29 -13.04 -1.78
N LYS A 150 -21.92 -13.02 -0.62
CA LYS A 150 -23.32 -12.60 -0.47
C LYS A 150 -23.39 -11.10 -0.19
N LYS A 151 -24.34 -10.43 -0.84
CA LYS A 151 -24.63 -9.03 -0.52
C LYS A 151 -25.17 -8.89 0.89
N LEU A 152 -24.84 -7.81 1.55
CA LEU A 152 -25.39 -7.44 2.83
C LEU A 152 -26.81 -6.86 2.68
N ASN A 153 -27.55 -6.79 3.79
CA ASN A 153 -28.93 -6.29 3.80
C ASN A 153 -29.04 -4.81 3.33
N ASN A 154 -27.99 -4.04 3.49
CA ASN A 154 -27.89 -2.65 3.02
C ASN A 154 -27.46 -2.53 1.55
N GLY A 155 -27.30 -3.64 0.83
CA GLY A 155 -26.86 -3.68 -0.56
C GLY A 155 -25.34 -3.69 -0.78
N ASP A 156 -24.55 -3.50 0.26
CA ASP A 156 -23.08 -3.54 0.18
C ASP A 156 -22.57 -4.94 -0.17
N SER A 157 -21.43 -4.99 -0.80
CA SER A 157 -20.72 -6.24 -1.10
C SER A 157 -19.30 -6.19 -0.51
N LYS A 158 -18.95 -7.25 0.21
CA LYS A 158 -17.61 -7.49 0.74
C LYS A 158 -16.74 -8.30 -0.22
N ASN A 159 -17.27 -8.68 -1.37
CA ASN A 159 -16.58 -9.45 -2.38
C ASN A 159 -15.52 -8.60 -3.09
N SER A 160 -14.27 -9.05 -3.10
CA SER A 160 -13.25 -8.40 -3.92
C SER A 160 -13.45 -8.76 -5.38
N SER A 161 -13.54 -7.74 -6.24
CA SER A 161 -13.77 -7.93 -7.68
C SER A 161 -12.64 -8.69 -8.35
N ILE A 162 -11.40 -8.45 -7.93
CA ILE A 162 -10.22 -9.12 -8.46
C ILE A 162 -9.81 -10.22 -7.48
N LYS A 163 -9.75 -11.44 -7.98
CA LYS A 163 -9.25 -12.62 -7.24
C LYS A 163 -7.82 -12.91 -7.68
N GLN A 164 -6.88 -12.83 -6.74
CA GLN A 164 -5.50 -13.17 -7.02
C GLN A 164 -5.26 -14.66 -6.84
N VAL A 165 -4.55 -15.26 -7.79
CA VAL A 165 -4.11 -16.66 -7.77
C VAL A 165 -2.59 -16.66 -7.85
N ALA A 166 -1.93 -17.20 -6.83
CA ALA A 166 -0.46 -17.35 -6.80
C ALA A 166 -0.07 -18.81 -7.12
N SER A 167 0.08 -19.62 -6.10
CA SER A 167 0.49 -21.03 -6.22
C SER A 167 -0.67 -22.02 -6.06
N GLY A 168 -1.89 -21.56 -5.95
CA GLY A 168 -3.05 -22.40 -5.68
C GLY A 168 -3.17 -22.92 -4.24
N ARG A 169 -2.25 -22.47 -3.35
CA ARG A 169 -2.21 -22.97 -1.96
C ARG A 169 -3.04 -22.19 -0.95
N PHE A 170 -3.42 -20.95 -1.30
CA PHE A 170 -4.00 -20.02 -0.34
C PHE A 170 -5.47 -19.76 -0.66
N GLY A 171 -6.34 -20.73 -0.32
CA GLY A 171 -7.78 -20.55 -0.38
C GLY A 171 -8.37 -20.44 -1.78
N VAL A 172 -7.67 -20.87 -2.82
CA VAL A 172 -8.19 -20.92 -4.19
C VAL A 172 -9.12 -22.12 -4.32
N SER A 173 -10.40 -21.83 -4.46
CA SER A 173 -11.45 -22.83 -4.65
C SER A 173 -12.32 -22.45 -5.86
N SER A 174 -13.12 -23.38 -6.37
CA SER A 174 -14.06 -23.08 -7.45
C SER A 174 -15.00 -21.94 -7.06
N ASN A 175 -15.50 -21.94 -5.82
CA ASN A 175 -16.37 -20.88 -5.32
C ASN A 175 -15.67 -19.51 -5.28
N TYR A 176 -14.40 -19.48 -4.90
CA TYR A 176 -13.59 -18.27 -4.93
C TYR A 176 -13.45 -17.73 -6.36
N LEU A 177 -13.11 -18.58 -7.31
CA LEU A 177 -12.89 -18.21 -8.70
C LEU A 177 -14.18 -17.77 -9.41
N THR A 178 -15.29 -18.47 -9.19
CA THR A 178 -16.58 -18.14 -9.83
C THR A 178 -17.17 -16.80 -9.36
N ASN A 179 -16.74 -16.31 -8.20
CA ASN A 179 -17.13 -15.00 -7.68
C ASN A 179 -16.17 -13.87 -8.07
N ALA A 180 -15.24 -14.11 -8.98
CA ALA A 180 -14.31 -13.11 -9.50
C ALA A 180 -14.92 -12.39 -10.70
N SER A 181 -14.75 -11.06 -10.76
CA SER A 181 -14.93 -10.28 -11.99
C SER A 181 -13.68 -10.35 -12.86
N GLU A 182 -12.52 -10.38 -12.20
CA GLU A 182 -11.21 -10.54 -12.83
C GLU A 182 -10.35 -11.51 -12.02
N ILE A 183 -9.54 -12.29 -12.71
CA ILE A 183 -8.54 -13.16 -12.09
C ILE A 183 -7.17 -12.55 -12.35
N GLN A 184 -6.40 -12.36 -11.31
CA GLN A 184 -5.02 -11.89 -11.39
C GLN A 184 -4.06 -13.02 -11.06
N ILE A 185 -3.25 -13.41 -12.03
CA ILE A 185 -2.18 -14.39 -11.81
C ILE A 185 -1.00 -13.67 -11.20
N LYS A 186 -0.59 -14.09 -10.01
CA LYS A 186 0.61 -13.58 -9.36
C LYS A 186 1.80 -14.41 -9.76
N MET A 187 2.77 -13.73 -10.37
CA MET A 187 4.04 -14.35 -10.74
C MET A 187 4.84 -14.74 -9.48
N ALA A 188 5.77 -15.67 -9.65
CA ALA A 188 6.66 -16.12 -8.61
C ALA A 188 7.45 -14.96 -7.98
N GLN A 189 7.57 -14.97 -6.66
CA GLN A 189 8.30 -13.96 -5.89
C GLN A 189 9.54 -14.54 -5.21
N GLY A 190 10.65 -13.82 -5.26
CA GLY A 190 11.88 -14.20 -4.59
C GLY A 190 11.81 -14.20 -3.04
N ALA A 191 10.83 -13.55 -2.47
CA ALA A 191 10.64 -13.48 -1.02
C ALA A 191 9.96 -14.71 -0.39
N LYS A 192 9.30 -15.54 -1.16
CA LYS A 192 8.47 -16.65 -0.67
C LYS A 192 9.23 -17.75 0.06
N PRO A 193 10.45 -18.13 -0.31
CA PRO A 193 11.21 -19.17 0.41
C PRO A 193 11.73 -18.76 1.78
N GLY A 194 11.42 -17.57 2.29
CA GLY A 194 11.91 -17.08 3.56
C GLY A 194 13.28 -16.41 3.53
N GLU A 195 13.95 -16.44 2.42
CA GLU A 195 15.28 -15.85 2.19
C GLU A 195 15.21 -14.34 1.87
N GLY A 196 14.04 -13.73 1.95
CA GLY A 196 13.87 -12.32 1.71
C GLY A 196 14.11 -11.87 0.27
N GLY A 197 13.98 -12.75 -0.69
CA GLY A 197 14.19 -12.46 -2.11
C GLY A 197 15.65 -12.24 -2.50
N GLN A 198 16.58 -12.67 -1.67
CA GLN A 198 18.01 -12.41 -1.83
C GLN A 198 18.68 -13.22 -2.94
N LEU A 199 18.14 -14.37 -3.26
CA LEU A 199 18.73 -15.32 -4.21
C LEU A 199 17.72 -15.64 -5.33
N PRO A 200 17.62 -14.79 -6.35
CA PRO A 200 16.67 -15.01 -7.45
C PRO A 200 16.82 -16.36 -8.14
N VAL A 201 18.05 -16.87 -8.26
CA VAL A 201 18.36 -18.16 -8.88
C VAL A 201 17.79 -19.31 -8.04
N SER A 202 18.05 -19.33 -6.74
CA SER A 202 17.52 -20.34 -5.82
C SER A 202 16.00 -20.31 -5.80
N TYR A 203 15.41 -19.11 -5.80
CA TYR A 203 13.98 -18.94 -5.85
C TYR A 203 13.35 -19.47 -7.14
N THR A 204 13.92 -19.15 -8.28
CA THR A 204 13.46 -19.63 -9.58
C THR A 204 13.50 -21.15 -9.65
N HIS A 205 14.54 -21.76 -9.11
CA HIS A 205 14.69 -23.20 -9.04
C HIS A 205 13.62 -23.85 -8.15
N LEU A 206 13.38 -23.31 -6.96
CA LEU A 206 12.34 -23.78 -6.04
C LEU A 206 10.95 -23.67 -6.66
N ARG A 207 10.70 -22.59 -7.38
CA ARG A 207 9.40 -22.38 -8.04
C ARG A 207 9.19 -23.30 -9.22
N ALA A 208 10.24 -23.61 -9.94
CA ALA A 208 10.16 -24.59 -11.02
C ALA A 208 9.72 -25.97 -10.48
N HIS A 209 10.23 -26.37 -9.33
CA HIS A 209 9.78 -27.58 -8.63
C HIS A 209 8.32 -27.54 -8.20
N GLU A 210 7.86 -26.41 -7.70
CA GLU A 210 6.45 -26.26 -7.27
C GLU A 210 5.47 -26.28 -8.45
N THR A 211 5.90 -25.88 -9.63
CA THR A 211 5.04 -25.84 -10.83
C THR A 211 5.03 -27.13 -11.63
N VAL A 212 6.02 -28.01 -11.43
CA VAL A 212 6.16 -29.26 -12.20
C VAL A 212 5.45 -30.44 -11.54
N VAL A 213 5.04 -30.33 -10.30
CA VAL A 213 4.43 -31.46 -9.52
C VAL A 213 2.90 -31.47 -9.60
N HIS A 214 2.32 -30.68 -10.46
CA HIS A 214 0.86 -30.57 -10.61
C HIS A 214 0.47 -30.40 -12.08
#